data_a4f83d9c520c52fad0968d97cb2d8943
#
_entry.id   a4f83d9c520c52fad0968d97cb2d8943
#
_cell.length_a   1.000
_cell.length_b   1.000
_cell.length_c   1.000
_cell.angle_alpha   90.00
_cell.angle_beta   90.00
_cell.angle_gamma   90.00
#
_symmetry.space_group_name_H-M   'P 1'
#
loop_
_entity.id
_entity.type
_entity.pdbx_description
1 polymer ?
#
loop_
_entity_poly.entity_id
_entity_poly.type
_entity_poly.pdbx_seq_one_letter_code
_entity_poly.pdbx_strand_id
1 'polypeptide(L)' 'MKTFKKTFDFYVTDAEIDNYVHSILHSPEVDPEDEIDVSLDRDDYNTYLTLKVFDRLLH' A
#
# COMPACT_ATOMS: atom_id res chain seq x y z
N MET A 1 10.24 8.98 4.34
CA MET A 1 9.02 8.55 3.63
C MET A 1 9.35 7.42 2.66
N LYS A 2 8.54 6.38 2.68
CA LYS A 2 8.68 5.26 1.74
C LYS A 2 7.41 5.15 0.91
N THR A 3 7.57 4.73 -0.33
CA THR A 3 6.42 4.54 -1.23
C THR A 3 6.49 3.15 -1.83
N PHE A 4 5.41 2.40 -1.71
CA PHE A 4 5.26 1.10 -2.30
C PHE A 4 4.18 1.16 -3.35
N LYS A 5 4.46 0.62 -4.52
CA LYS A 5 3.49 0.61 -5.63
C LYS A 5 3.32 -0.81 -6.12
N LYS A 6 2.09 -1.17 -6.40
CA LYS A 6 1.75 -2.49 -6.92
C LYS A 6 0.66 -2.35 -7.98
N THR A 7 0.84 -3.06 -9.08
CA THR A 7 -0.16 -3.14 -10.14
C THR A 7 -0.86 -4.49 -10.07
N PHE A 8 -2.18 -4.46 -10.02
CA PHE A 8 -3.02 -5.65 -10.02
C PHE A 8 -3.86 -5.69 -11.29
N ASP A 9 -4.41 -6.87 -11.58
CA ASP A 9 -5.41 -7.01 -12.63
C ASP A 9 -6.63 -6.15 -12.35
N PHE A 10 -7.38 -5.86 -13.41
CA PHE A 10 -8.67 -5.19 -13.27
C PHE A 10 -9.61 -5.96 -12.34
N TYR A 11 -9.52 -7.28 -12.34
CA TYR A 11 -10.40 -8.16 -11.54
C TYR A 11 -9.88 -8.47 -10.14
N VAL A 12 -8.89 -7.74 -9.68
CA VAL A 12 -8.36 -7.94 -8.33
C VAL A 12 -9.47 -7.74 -7.30
N THR A 13 -9.48 -8.61 -6.28
CA THR A 13 -10.48 -8.53 -5.21
C THR A 13 -9.95 -7.65 -4.07
N ASP A 14 -10.88 -7.16 -3.26
CA ASP A 14 -10.51 -6.39 -2.07
C ASP A 14 -9.66 -7.22 -1.10
N ALA A 15 -9.93 -8.53 -1.03
CA ALA A 15 -9.15 -9.43 -0.18
C ALA A 15 -7.69 -9.49 -0.61
N GLU A 16 -7.43 -9.51 -1.90
CA GLU A 16 -6.07 -9.52 -2.43
C GLU A 16 -5.33 -8.22 -2.12
N ILE A 17 -6.02 -7.10 -2.27
CA ILE A 17 -5.46 -5.79 -1.95
C ILE A 17 -5.15 -5.70 -0.46
N ASP A 18 -6.07 -6.14 0.38
CA ASP A 18 -5.90 -6.17 1.83
C ASP A 18 -4.70 -7.03 2.22
N ASN A 19 -4.56 -8.20 1.63
CA ASN A 19 -3.45 -9.10 1.90
C ASN A 19 -2.11 -8.45 1.55
N TYR A 20 -2.06 -7.74 0.43
CA TYR A 20 -0.85 -7.04 0.04
C TYR A 20 -0.51 -5.93 1.03
N VAL A 21 -1.48 -5.10 1.37
CA VAL A 21 -1.30 -4.01 2.33
C VAL A 21 -0.84 -4.57 3.68
N HIS A 22 -1.47 -5.63 4.15
CA HIS A 22 -1.11 -6.30 5.40
C HIS A 22 0.33 -6.79 5.37
N SER A 23 0.74 -7.36 4.26
CA SER A 23 2.10 -7.84 4.07
C SER A 23 3.12 -6.71 4.21
N ILE A 24 2.82 -5.54 3.64
CA ILE A 24 3.69 -4.37 3.76
C ILE A 24 3.71 -3.86 5.21
N LEU A 25 2.55 -3.80 5.86
CA LEU A 25 2.45 -3.28 7.23
C LEU A 25 3.18 -4.15 8.25
N HIS A 26 3.29 -5.44 7.98
CA HIS A 26 4.01 -6.38 8.83
C HIS A 26 5.46 -6.57 8.42
N SER A 27 5.91 -5.85 7.42
CA SER A 27 7.30 -5.86 6.98
C SER A 27 8.18 -5.14 8.00
N PRO A 28 9.43 -5.61 8.20
CA PRO A 28 10.37 -4.90 9.07
C PRO A 28 10.75 -3.51 8.57
N GLU A 29 10.40 -3.18 7.32
CA GLU A 29 10.66 -1.86 6.76
C GLU A 29 9.66 -0.81 7.22
N VAL A 30 8.54 -1.24 7.80
CA VAL A 30 7.48 -0.34 8.25
C VAL A 30 7.34 -0.46 9.76
N ASP A 31 7.45 0.68 10.43
CA ASP A 31 7.27 0.75 11.87
C ASP A 31 5.76 0.81 12.18
N PRO A 32 5.27 0.07 13.20
CA PRO A 32 3.85 0.13 13.57
C PRO A 32 3.35 1.53 13.92
N GLU A 33 4.26 2.44 14.27
CA GLU A 33 3.90 3.81 14.64
C GLU A 33 3.87 4.77 13.46
N ASP A 34 4.31 4.32 12.28
CA ASP A 34 4.32 5.17 11.09
C ASP A 34 2.90 5.41 10.60
N GLU A 35 2.69 6.59 10.03
CA GLU A 35 1.43 6.91 9.37
C GLU A 35 1.44 6.35 7.97
N ILE A 36 0.29 5.83 7.56
CA ILE A 36 0.15 5.16 6.29
C ILE A 36 -0.99 5.76 5.50
N ASP A 37 -0.72 6.05 4.24
CA ASP A 37 -1.73 6.53 3.30
C ASP A 37 -1.82 5.54 2.15
N VAL A 38 -3.03 5.05 1.88
CA VAL A 38 -3.29 4.08 0.83
C VAL A 38 -4.17 4.72 -0.22
N SER A 39 -3.71 4.68 -1.46
CA SER A 39 -4.48 5.20 -2.60
C SER A 39 -4.68 4.09 -3.61
N LEU A 40 -5.88 4.02 -4.16
CA LEU A 40 -6.21 3.10 -5.24
C LEU A 40 -6.65 3.89 -6.45
N ASP A 41 -6.14 3.49 -7.60
CA ASP A 41 -6.56 4.03 -8.87
C ASP A 41 -6.80 2.88 -9.83
N ARG A 42 -7.76 3.04 -10.72
CA ARG A 42 -8.16 1.96 -11.62
C ARG A 42 -8.40 2.52 -13.02
N ASP A 43 -7.83 1.85 -14.00
CA ASP A 43 -8.15 2.14 -15.41
C ASP A 43 -8.92 0.96 -16.01
N ASP A 44 -9.00 0.90 -17.35
CA ASP A 44 -9.77 -0.15 -18.04
C ASP A 44 -9.09 -1.52 -17.99
N TYR A 45 -7.83 -1.59 -17.58
CA TYR A 45 -7.02 -2.81 -17.65
C TYR A 45 -6.44 -3.24 -16.32
N ASN A 46 -6.14 -2.30 -15.45
CA ASN A 46 -5.38 -2.58 -14.23
C ASN A 46 -5.89 -1.77 -13.05
N THR A 47 -5.53 -2.25 -11.86
CA THR A 47 -5.74 -1.53 -10.61
C THR A 47 -4.37 -1.20 -10.05
N TYR A 48 -4.15 0.05 -9.68
CA TYR A 48 -2.88 0.54 -9.17
C TYR A 48 -3.02 0.89 -7.69
N LEU A 49 -2.17 0.30 -6.89
CA LEU A 49 -2.11 0.57 -5.46
C LEU A 49 -0.85 1.40 -5.18
N THR A 50 -1.03 2.49 -4.45
CA THR A 50 0.08 3.29 -3.93
C THR A 50 -0.06 3.35 -2.43
N LEU A 51 0.97 2.92 -1.73
CA LEU A 51 1.02 2.94 -0.28
C LEU A 51 2.19 3.82 0.14
N LYS A 52 1.90 4.89 0.86
CA LYS A 52 2.90 5.83 1.36
C LYS A 52 3.04 5.67 2.85
N VAL A 53 4.28 5.56 3.31
CA VAL A 53 4.61 5.41 4.72
C VAL A 53 5.36 6.66 5.15
N PHE A 54 4.80 7.38 6.13
CA PHE A 54 5.39 8.59 6.65
C PHE A 54 6.04 8.30 7.99
N ASP A 55 7.31 8.64 8.10
CA ASP A 55 8.05 8.44 9.34
C ASP A 55 7.58 9.45 10.38
N ARG A 56 6.95 8.95 11.42
CA ARG A 56 6.36 9.78 12.45
C ARG A 56 7.40 10.39 13.38
N LEU A 57 8.61 9.85 13.36
CA LEU A 57 9.68 10.31 14.26
C LEU A 57 10.45 11.49 13.72
N LEU A 58 10.15 11.93 12.51
CA LEU A 58 10.85 13.03 11.84
C LEU A 58 10.13 14.38 12.04
N HIS A 59 9.80 14.68 13.24
CA HIS A 59 9.22 16.00 13.56
C HIS A 59 10.26 16.97 14.02
#